data_25a168f41ed3346a0d5a546c3b7ef76e
#
_entry.id   25a168f41ed3346a0d5a546c3b7ef76e
#
_cell.length_a   1.000
_cell.length_b   1.000
_cell.length_c   1.000
_cell.angle_alpha   90.00
_cell.angle_beta   90.00
_cell.angle_gamma   90.00
#
_symmetry.space_group_name_H-M   'P 1'
#
loop_
_entity.id
_entity.type
_entity.pdbx_description
1 polymer ?
#
loop_
_entity_poly.entity_id
_entity_poly.type
_entity_poly.pdbx_seq_one_letter_code
_entity_poly.pdbx_strand_id
1 'polypeptide(L)'
;ALIELRDVDVRNELQSLNTMTMNFADLVNDVHRNAYGANNVTGLDFFTQQNFVENVNGNFDRDGDGNFDHSYIFRFTGTTKLNPQEQIGLEGAMTFSSADGIVQVPYYPTDTVETVINRINDSNAEVKAYLDRNNNLVLKGTTASKTENPDFVIRHVEDSGFFLAGYA
;
A
#
# COMPACT_ATOMS: atom_id res chain seq x y z
N ALA A 1 -23.29 15.14 19.28
CA ALA A 1 -22.42 16.26 18.88
C ALA A 1 -20.98 16.11 19.43
N LEU A 2 -20.74 16.25 20.76
CA LEU A 2 -19.38 16.18 21.32
C LEU A 2 -18.73 14.79 21.22
N ILE A 3 -19.50 13.73 21.36
CA ILE A 3 -19.02 12.35 21.20
C ILE A 3 -18.68 12.07 19.73
N GLU A 4 -19.53 12.49 18.83
CA GLU A 4 -19.34 12.41 17.40
C GLU A 4 -18.10 13.20 16.93
N LEU A 5 -17.93 14.43 17.39
CA LEU A 5 -16.73 15.23 17.15
C LEU A 5 -15.46 14.48 17.58
N ARG A 6 -15.46 13.89 18.77
CA ARG A 6 -14.31 13.14 19.29
C ARG A 6 -14.06 11.84 18.53
N ASP A 7 -15.12 11.07 18.25
CA ASP A 7 -14.98 9.69 17.80
C ASP A 7 -14.96 9.57 16.26
N VAL A 8 -15.50 10.53 15.55
CA VAL A 8 -15.49 10.56 14.08
C VAL A 8 -14.56 11.66 13.54
N ASP A 9 -14.84 12.92 13.82
CA ASP A 9 -14.12 14.03 13.18
C ASP A 9 -12.64 14.07 13.58
N VAL A 10 -12.33 13.95 14.88
CA VAL A 10 -10.94 13.97 15.36
C VAL A 10 -10.15 12.77 14.83
N ARG A 11 -10.77 11.61 14.73
CA ARG A 11 -10.11 10.42 14.17
C ARG A 11 -9.85 10.54 12.68
N ASN A 12 -10.79 11.07 11.92
CA ASN A 12 -10.63 11.31 10.49
C ASN A 12 -9.49 12.31 10.24
N GLU A 13 -9.41 13.37 11.04
CA GLU A 13 -8.31 14.35 10.94
C GLU A 13 -6.96 13.73 11.33
N LEU A 14 -6.91 12.90 12.37
CA LEU A 14 -5.70 12.17 12.74
C LEU A 14 -5.25 11.21 11.63
N GLN A 15 -6.18 10.49 11.00
CA GLN A 15 -5.87 9.60 9.88
C GLN A 15 -5.35 10.40 8.68
N SER A 16 -5.98 11.52 8.36
CA SER A 16 -5.55 12.41 7.29
C SER A 16 -4.15 12.96 7.54
N LEU A 17 -3.86 13.38 8.78
CA LEU A 17 -2.54 13.86 9.20
C LEU A 17 -1.49 12.74 9.14
N ASN A 18 -1.81 11.54 9.62
CA ASN A 18 -0.91 10.39 9.55
C ASN A 18 -0.58 10.02 8.10
N THR A 19 -1.60 10.00 7.24
CA THR A 19 -1.43 9.73 5.80
C THR A 19 -0.52 10.77 5.15
N MET A 20 -0.74 12.05 5.42
CA MET A 20 0.10 13.14 4.94
C MET A 20 1.55 13.00 5.43
N THR A 21 1.73 12.69 6.70
CA THR A 21 3.06 12.52 7.32
C THR A 21 3.81 11.34 6.68
N MET A 22 3.15 10.21 6.45
CA MET A 22 3.78 9.06 5.81
C MET A 22 4.18 9.35 4.35
N ASN A 23 3.32 10.04 3.61
CA ASN A 23 3.63 10.43 2.24
C ASN A 23 4.77 11.44 2.16
N PHE A 24 4.82 12.40 3.09
CA PHE A 24 5.93 13.32 3.20
C PHE A 24 7.24 12.60 3.52
N ALA A 25 7.24 11.68 4.48
CA ALA A 25 8.40 10.87 4.81
C ALA A 25 8.87 10.02 3.63
N ASP A 26 7.94 9.41 2.87
CA ASP A 26 8.26 8.66 1.66
C ASP A 26 8.92 9.54 0.59
N LEU A 27 8.33 10.70 0.32
CA LEU A 27 8.86 11.62 -0.67
C LEU A 27 10.28 12.08 -0.32
N VAL A 28 10.52 12.43 0.94
CA VAL A 28 11.85 12.83 1.41
C VAL A 28 12.82 11.66 1.34
N ASN A 29 12.41 10.47 1.76
CA ASN A 29 13.23 9.28 1.68
C ASN A 29 13.60 8.92 0.23
N ASP A 30 12.67 9.03 -0.70
CA ASP A 30 12.93 8.75 -2.13
C ASP A 30 14.01 9.71 -2.69
N VAL A 31 13.94 10.98 -2.34
CA VAL A 31 14.98 11.96 -2.72
C VAL A 31 16.30 11.64 -2.01
N HIS A 32 16.27 11.37 -0.71
CA HIS A 32 17.45 11.15 0.09
C HIS A 32 18.20 9.86 -0.28
N ARG A 33 17.50 8.79 -0.66
CA ARG A 33 18.10 7.54 -1.16
C ARG A 33 18.92 7.74 -2.42
N ASN A 34 18.52 8.68 -3.26
CA ASN A 34 19.20 9.00 -4.51
C ASN A 34 20.30 10.07 -4.34
N ALA A 35 20.40 10.69 -3.17
CA ALA A 35 21.42 11.69 -2.87
C ALA A 35 22.69 11.03 -2.33
N TYR A 36 23.82 11.69 -2.54
CA TYR A 36 25.11 11.31 -1.94
C TYR A 36 25.36 12.15 -0.70
N GLY A 37 25.63 11.48 0.41
CA GLY A 37 26.11 12.16 1.61
C GLY A 37 27.57 12.66 1.46
N ALA A 38 28.01 13.54 2.35
CA ALA A 38 29.38 14.02 2.37
C ALA A 38 30.44 12.91 2.56
N ASN A 39 30.03 11.76 3.05
CA ASN A 39 30.81 10.55 3.21
C ASN A 39 30.73 9.58 2.03
N ASN A 40 30.18 10.01 0.89
CA ASN A 40 29.90 9.20 -0.30
C ASN A 40 28.99 7.97 -0.05
N VAL A 41 28.22 7.97 1.03
CA VAL A 41 27.20 6.94 1.28
C VAL A 41 25.88 7.40 0.67
N THR A 42 25.24 6.51 -0.07
CA THR A 42 23.93 6.71 -0.67
C THR A 42 22.95 5.63 -0.20
N GLY A 43 21.70 5.77 -0.52
CA GLY A 43 20.69 4.75 -0.25
C GLY A 43 20.18 4.73 1.20
N LEU A 44 20.42 5.75 1.99
CA LEU A 44 19.93 5.87 3.37
C LEU A 44 18.56 6.56 3.42
N ASP A 45 17.71 6.12 4.34
CA ASP A 45 16.48 6.83 4.67
C ASP A 45 16.78 7.98 5.63
N PHE A 46 16.16 9.13 5.35
CA PHE A 46 16.19 10.27 6.27
C PHE A 46 15.24 10.06 7.45
N PHE A 47 14.05 9.56 7.16
CA PHE A 47 13.06 9.18 8.16
C PHE A 47 12.97 7.67 8.30
N THR A 48 13.04 7.17 9.53
CA THR A 48 12.71 5.77 9.82
C THR A 48 11.19 5.61 9.82
N GLN A 49 10.67 4.89 8.85
CA GLN A 49 9.25 4.57 8.78
C GLN A 49 8.97 3.28 9.53
N GLN A 50 7.98 3.33 10.41
CA GLN A 50 7.41 2.12 10.99
C GLN A 50 6.23 1.68 10.13
N ASN A 51 6.06 0.37 9.95
CA ASN A 51 4.90 -0.17 9.30
C ASN A 51 3.67 0.14 10.17
N PHE A 52 2.84 1.05 9.69
CA PHE A 52 1.62 1.41 10.38
C PHE A 52 0.48 0.55 9.85
N VAL A 53 0.07 -0.42 10.62
CA VAL A 53 -1.16 -1.18 10.37
C VAL A 53 -2.20 -0.68 11.36
N GLU A 54 -3.02 0.26 10.94
CA GLU A 54 -4.20 0.62 11.71
C GLU A 54 -5.25 -0.46 11.49
N ASN A 55 -5.62 -1.08 12.56
CA ASN A 55 -6.50 -2.21 12.80
C ASN A 55 -7.15 -2.89 11.58
N VAL A 56 -6.79 -4.10 11.35
CA VAL A 56 -7.03 -4.93 10.17
C VAL A 56 -8.37 -5.69 10.23
N ASN A 57 -9.16 -5.53 11.26
CA ASN A 57 -10.38 -6.29 11.39
C ASN A 57 -11.58 -5.49 10.86
N GLY A 58 -11.95 -5.75 9.61
CA GLY A 58 -13.23 -5.36 9.03
C GLY A 58 -14.47 -5.92 9.75
N ASN A 59 -14.33 -6.24 11.02
CA ASN A 59 -15.36 -6.71 11.93
C ASN A 59 -15.54 -5.76 13.13
N PHE A 60 -15.00 -4.55 13.06
CA PHE A 60 -15.10 -3.58 14.12
C PHE A 60 -15.91 -2.37 13.66
N ASP A 61 -17.03 -2.14 14.29
CA ASP A 61 -17.84 -0.94 14.16
C ASP A 61 -17.24 0.13 15.08
N ARG A 62 -16.47 1.03 14.50
CA ARG A 62 -15.69 2.03 15.25
C ARG A 62 -16.54 3.23 15.65
N ASP A 63 -17.51 3.60 14.83
CA ASP A 63 -18.36 4.76 15.07
C ASP A 63 -19.72 4.41 15.70
N GLY A 64 -20.05 3.11 15.79
CA GLY A 64 -21.25 2.61 16.46
C GLY A 64 -22.51 2.78 15.62
N ASP A 65 -22.39 2.84 14.29
CA ASP A 65 -23.53 2.99 13.37
C ASP A 65 -24.19 1.67 13.01
N GLY A 66 -23.64 0.54 13.48
CA GLY A 66 -24.13 -0.81 13.22
C GLY A 66 -23.55 -1.44 11.94
N ASN A 67 -22.69 -0.75 11.22
CA ASN A 67 -21.95 -1.27 10.09
C ASN A 67 -20.47 -1.46 10.47
N PHE A 68 -19.80 -2.39 9.79
CA PHE A 68 -18.37 -2.56 10.00
C PHE A 68 -17.58 -1.50 9.22
N ASP A 69 -16.65 -0.84 9.91
CA ASP A 69 -15.74 0.13 9.31
C ASP A 69 -14.77 -0.52 8.33
N HIS A 70 -14.40 0.24 7.31
CA HIS A 70 -13.35 -0.17 6.39
C HIS A 70 -11.97 -0.06 7.07
N SER A 71 -11.18 -1.11 6.91
CA SER A 71 -9.77 -1.08 7.28
C SER A 71 -8.92 -0.56 6.13
N TYR A 72 -7.97 0.30 6.44
CA TYR A 72 -7.05 0.84 5.45
C TYR A 72 -5.63 0.37 5.71
N ILE A 73 -4.93 0.01 4.65
CA ILE A 73 -3.52 -0.37 4.69
C ILE A 73 -2.73 0.77 4.06
N PHE A 74 -1.81 1.39 4.80
CA PHE A 74 -0.97 2.46 4.25
C PHE A 74 0.10 1.91 3.31
N ARG A 75 0.66 0.77 3.66
CA ARG A 75 1.70 0.11 2.88
C ARG A 75 1.71 -1.38 3.19
N PHE A 76 1.88 -2.18 2.16
CA PHE A 76 2.31 -3.56 2.28
C PHE A 76 3.79 -3.63 1.93
N THR A 77 4.58 -4.31 2.74
CA THR A 77 5.98 -4.62 2.43
C THR A 77 6.19 -6.12 2.61
N GLY A 78 6.57 -6.78 1.55
CA GLY A 78 6.91 -8.20 1.56
C GLY A 78 8.19 -8.45 2.37
N THR A 79 8.36 -9.69 2.80
CA THR A 79 9.51 -10.11 3.62
C THR A 79 10.53 -10.90 2.82
N THR A 80 10.16 -11.34 1.62
CA THR A 80 11.00 -12.15 0.74
C THR A 80 11.78 -11.27 -0.23
N LYS A 81 13.07 -11.52 -0.34
CA LYS A 81 13.90 -10.88 -1.35
C LYS A 81 13.62 -11.50 -2.72
N LEU A 82 13.03 -10.73 -3.61
CA LEU A 82 12.59 -11.16 -4.93
C LEU A 82 13.65 -10.87 -6.00
N ASN A 83 13.71 -11.72 -7.02
CA ASN A 83 14.46 -11.44 -8.23
C ASN A 83 13.49 -10.94 -9.31
N PRO A 84 13.66 -9.70 -9.85
CA PRO A 84 12.76 -9.14 -10.86
C PRO A 84 12.53 -10.03 -12.09
N GLN A 85 13.53 -10.79 -12.48
CA GLN A 85 13.52 -11.66 -13.68
C GLN A 85 13.09 -13.10 -13.40
N GLU A 86 12.86 -13.44 -12.14
CA GLU A 86 12.43 -14.79 -11.76
C GLU A 86 10.96 -15.02 -12.08
N GLN A 87 10.64 -16.17 -12.67
CA GLN A 87 9.25 -16.57 -12.88
C GLN A 87 8.61 -16.93 -11.55
N ILE A 88 7.39 -16.42 -11.34
CA ILE A 88 6.70 -16.55 -10.06
C ILE A 88 6.15 -17.96 -9.82
N GLY A 89 5.88 -18.73 -10.87
CA GLY A 89 5.35 -20.10 -10.75
C GLY A 89 3.95 -20.21 -10.15
N LEU A 90 3.25 -19.10 -9.97
CA LEU A 90 1.93 -19.01 -9.36
C LEU A 90 0.88 -18.53 -10.34
N GLU A 91 -0.36 -19.00 -10.17
CA GLU A 91 -1.52 -18.55 -10.93
C GLU A 91 -2.57 -17.99 -9.98
N GLY A 92 -3.12 -16.83 -10.32
CA GLY A 92 -4.16 -16.19 -9.54
C GLY A 92 -4.47 -14.78 -10.04
N ALA A 93 -5.14 -14.03 -9.19
CA ALA A 93 -5.42 -12.63 -9.45
C ALA A 93 -5.37 -11.83 -8.13
N MET A 94 -4.79 -10.66 -8.19
CA MET A 94 -4.93 -9.66 -7.15
C MET A 94 -6.08 -8.74 -7.49
N THR A 95 -6.85 -8.35 -6.48
CA THR A 95 -7.98 -7.43 -6.62
C THR A 95 -7.71 -6.19 -5.79
N PHE A 96 -7.82 -5.02 -6.42
CA PHE A 96 -7.57 -3.73 -5.79
C PHE A 96 -8.74 -2.77 -5.98
N SER A 97 -8.78 -1.70 -5.18
CA SER A 97 -9.68 -0.57 -5.42
C SER A 97 -9.32 0.16 -6.72
N SER A 98 -10.33 0.65 -7.40
CA SER A 98 -10.20 1.51 -8.59
C SER A 98 -11.30 2.56 -8.64
N ALA A 99 -11.25 3.46 -9.62
CA ALA A 99 -12.28 4.47 -9.89
C ALA A 99 -13.68 3.87 -10.05
N ASP A 100 -13.77 2.72 -10.71
CA ASP A 100 -15.03 2.05 -11.05
C ASP A 100 -15.44 0.97 -10.03
N GLY A 101 -14.82 0.97 -8.85
CA GLY A 101 -15.05 0.02 -7.77
C GLY A 101 -13.82 -0.84 -7.50
N ILE A 102 -13.68 -1.97 -8.18
CA ILE A 102 -12.54 -2.88 -8.05
C ILE A 102 -11.96 -3.23 -9.42
N VAL A 103 -10.65 -3.53 -9.44
CA VAL A 103 -9.95 -4.03 -10.62
C VAL A 103 -9.21 -5.31 -10.26
N GLN A 104 -9.27 -6.29 -11.16
CA GLN A 104 -8.52 -7.54 -11.04
C GLN A 104 -7.25 -7.48 -11.89
N VAL A 105 -6.14 -7.88 -11.30
CA VAL A 105 -4.84 -7.98 -11.94
C VAL A 105 -4.43 -9.46 -11.94
N PRO A 106 -4.65 -10.19 -13.04
CA PRO A 106 -4.28 -11.60 -13.11
C PRO A 106 -2.76 -11.76 -13.22
N TYR A 107 -2.26 -12.88 -12.72
CA TYR A 107 -0.87 -13.30 -12.89
C TYR A 107 -0.80 -14.80 -13.18
N TYR A 108 0.25 -15.19 -13.89
CA TYR A 108 0.41 -16.53 -14.43
C TYR A 108 1.78 -17.11 -14.08
N PRO A 109 1.94 -18.45 -14.07
CA PRO A 109 3.19 -19.11 -13.66
C PRO A 109 4.43 -18.69 -14.46
N THR A 110 4.24 -18.26 -15.70
CA THR A 110 5.32 -17.81 -16.60
C THR A 110 5.65 -16.33 -16.44
N ASP A 111 4.84 -15.58 -15.68
CA ASP A 111 5.13 -14.17 -15.42
C ASP A 111 6.37 -14.04 -14.54
N THR A 112 7.17 -13.03 -14.82
CA THR A 112 8.24 -12.62 -13.91
C THR A 112 7.71 -11.68 -12.84
N VAL A 113 8.44 -11.52 -11.74
CA VAL A 113 8.13 -10.54 -10.70
C VAL A 113 7.93 -9.15 -11.31
N GLU A 114 8.84 -8.73 -12.21
CA GLU A 114 8.73 -7.45 -12.90
C GLU A 114 7.47 -7.35 -13.76
N THR A 115 7.09 -8.43 -14.44
CA THR A 115 5.84 -8.45 -15.24
C THR A 115 4.61 -8.23 -14.37
N VAL A 116 4.55 -8.88 -13.21
CA VAL A 116 3.44 -8.71 -12.25
C VAL A 116 3.40 -7.27 -11.73
N ILE A 117 4.54 -6.72 -11.33
CA ILE A 117 4.65 -5.32 -10.87
C ILE A 117 4.17 -4.34 -11.95
N ASN A 118 4.63 -4.50 -13.18
CA ASN A 118 4.22 -3.64 -14.28
C ASN A 118 2.72 -3.77 -14.55
N ARG A 119 2.17 -4.97 -14.52
CA ARG A 119 0.73 -5.20 -14.70
C ARG A 119 -0.11 -4.53 -13.61
N ILE A 120 0.34 -4.54 -12.35
CA ILE A 120 -0.29 -3.78 -11.27
C ILE A 120 -0.24 -2.28 -11.59
N ASN A 121 0.93 -1.77 -11.98
CA ASN A 121 1.15 -0.35 -12.24
C ASN A 121 0.41 0.17 -13.48
N ASP A 122 0.19 -0.68 -14.47
CA ASP A 122 -0.53 -0.36 -15.71
C ASP A 122 -2.04 -0.57 -15.57
N SER A 123 -2.50 -1.19 -14.49
CA SER A 123 -3.91 -1.32 -14.19
C SER A 123 -4.48 0.02 -13.66
N ASN A 124 -5.79 0.17 -13.66
CA ASN A 124 -6.46 1.33 -13.06
C ASN A 124 -6.57 1.19 -11.52
N ALA A 125 -5.72 0.39 -10.90
CA ALA A 125 -5.67 0.23 -9.45
C ALA A 125 -5.20 1.51 -8.77
N GLU A 126 -5.80 1.84 -7.65
CA GLU A 126 -5.34 2.93 -6.76
C GLU A 126 -4.16 2.49 -5.89
N VAL A 127 -3.27 1.69 -6.49
CA VAL A 127 -2.08 1.12 -5.85
C VAL A 127 -0.91 1.18 -6.82
N LYS A 128 0.27 1.43 -6.29
CA LYS A 128 1.55 1.27 -7.00
C LYS A 128 2.38 0.17 -6.35
N ALA A 129 3.00 -0.65 -7.21
CA ALA A 129 3.89 -1.73 -6.84
C ALA A 129 5.32 -1.41 -7.26
N TYR A 130 6.29 -1.71 -6.42
CA TYR A 130 7.71 -1.62 -6.75
C TYR A 130 8.54 -2.53 -5.85
N LEU A 131 9.79 -2.79 -6.21
CA LEU A 131 10.76 -3.41 -5.32
C LEU A 131 11.55 -2.33 -4.60
N ASP A 132 11.69 -2.49 -3.29
CA ASP A 132 12.59 -1.64 -2.51
C ASP A 132 14.06 -1.98 -2.80
N ARG A 133 15.00 -1.29 -2.17
CA ARG A 133 16.44 -1.53 -2.35
C ARG A 133 16.90 -2.90 -1.85
N ASN A 134 16.13 -3.58 -1.02
CA ASN A 134 16.38 -4.94 -0.57
C ASN A 134 15.75 -5.97 -1.50
N ASN A 135 15.08 -5.50 -2.56
CA ASN A 135 14.25 -6.29 -3.47
C ASN A 135 13.02 -6.92 -2.80
N ASN A 136 12.48 -6.30 -1.77
CA ASN A 136 11.20 -6.68 -1.21
C ASN A 136 10.06 -5.98 -1.97
N LEU A 137 8.96 -6.68 -2.22
CA LEU A 137 7.79 -6.08 -2.84
C LEU A 137 7.17 -5.04 -1.91
N VAL A 138 6.89 -3.86 -2.44
CA VAL A 138 6.14 -2.82 -1.76
C VAL A 138 4.90 -2.49 -2.56
N LEU A 139 3.73 -2.50 -1.90
CA LEU A 139 2.50 -1.93 -2.42
C LEU A 139 2.17 -0.66 -1.63
N LYS A 140 1.83 0.39 -2.35
CA LYS A 140 1.52 1.70 -1.78
C LYS A 140 0.25 2.26 -2.42
N GLY A 141 -0.66 2.78 -1.60
CA GLY A 141 -1.84 3.47 -2.09
C GLY A 141 -1.48 4.74 -2.86
N THR A 142 -2.24 5.04 -3.90
CA THR A 142 -2.17 6.30 -4.66
C THR A 142 -3.31 7.23 -4.26
N THR A 143 -3.48 8.35 -4.96
CA THR A 143 -4.64 9.21 -4.79
C THR A 143 -5.92 8.47 -5.14
N ALA A 144 -6.96 8.67 -4.35
CA ALA A 144 -8.27 8.11 -4.64
C ALA A 144 -8.91 8.85 -5.81
N SER A 145 -9.59 8.09 -6.68
CA SER A 145 -10.32 8.68 -7.82
C SER A 145 -11.61 9.39 -7.39
N LYS A 146 -12.15 9.04 -6.23
CA LYS A 146 -13.35 9.63 -5.64
C LYS A 146 -13.01 10.42 -4.39
N THR A 147 -13.53 11.63 -4.30
CA THR A 147 -13.24 12.57 -3.21
C THR A 147 -13.75 12.13 -1.84
N GLU A 148 -14.74 11.25 -1.79
CA GLU A 148 -15.22 10.64 -0.55
C GLU A 148 -14.27 9.60 0.04
N ASN A 149 -13.30 9.15 -0.72
CA ASN A 149 -12.33 8.15 -0.28
C ASN A 149 -11.03 8.81 0.18
N PRO A 150 -10.37 8.24 1.19
CA PRO A 150 -9.07 8.76 1.63
C PRO A 150 -7.99 8.49 0.58
N ASP A 151 -7.11 9.47 0.37
CA ASP A 151 -5.93 9.35 -0.48
C ASP A 151 -4.84 8.50 0.18
N PHE A 152 -4.00 7.90 -0.64
CA PHE A 152 -2.76 7.23 -0.25
C PHE A 152 -2.94 6.05 0.73
N VAL A 153 -4.08 5.38 0.66
CA VAL A 153 -4.35 4.15 1.39
C VAL A 153 -4.80 3.06 0.46
N ILE A 154 -4.49 1.82 0.80
CA ILE A 154 -5.00 0.63 0.10
C ILE A 154 -6.32 0.27 0.77
N ARG A 155 -7.43 0.59 0.12
CA ARG A 155 -8.79 0.36 0.64
C ARG A 155 -9.26 -1.08 0.51
N HIS A 156 -8.74 -1.77 -0.51
CA HIS A 156 -9.10 -3.16 -0.79
C HIS A 156 -7.92 -3.89 -1.42
N VAL A 157 -7.63 -5.07 -0.92
CA VAL A 157 -6.67 -5.99 -1.51
C VAL A 157 -7.11 -7.43 -1.24
N GLU A 158 -7.21 -8.21 -2.29
CA GLU A 158 -7.39 -9.66 -2.24
C GLU A 158 -6.34 -10.30 -3.13
N ASP A 159 -5.98 -11.53 -2.84
CA ASP A 159 -5.00 -12.29 -3.61
C ASP A 159 -5.40 -13.78 -3.61
N SER A 160 -5.90 -14.26 -4.73
CA SER A 160 -6.43 -15.62 -4.85
C SER A 160 -5.34 -16.69 -5.00
N GLY A 161 -4.14 -16.33 -5.41
CA GLY A 161 -3.04 -17.26 -5.69
C GLY A 161 -1.87 -17.16 -4.70
N PHE A 162 -2.05 -16.46 -3.58
CA PHE A 162 -1.06 -16.33 -2.50
C PHE A 162 0.28 -15.69 -2.91
N PHE A 163 0.27 -14.84 -3.92
CA PHE A 163 1.48 -14.12 -4.32
C PHE A 163 1.97 -13.18 -3.20
N LEU A 164 1.06 -12.43 -2.56
CA LEU A 164 1.41 -11.52 -1.48
C LEU A 164 1.74 -12.24 -0.17
N ALA A 165 0.96 -13.26 0.18
CA ALA A 165 1.08 -13.94 1.47
C ALA A 165 2.09 -15.09 1.47
N GLY A 166 2.38 -15.69 0.33
CA GLY A 166 3.21 -16.89 0.24
C GLY A 166 4.50 -16.71 -0.56
N TYR A 167 4.55 -15.78 -1.50
CA TYR A 167 5.72 -15.61 -2.37
C TYR A 167 6.48 -14.32 -2.04
N ALA A 168 5.80 -13.20 -1.89
CA ALA A 168 6.39 -11.91 -1.57
C ALA A 168 6.61 -11.70 -0.07
#